data_df424fce3c9c7e13eda26fd32902103a
#
_entry.id   df424fce3c9c7e13eda26fd32902103a
#
_cell.length_a   1.000
_cell.length_b   1.000
_cell.length_c   1.000
_cell.angle_alpha   90.00
_cell.angle_beta   90.00
_cell.angle_gamma   90.00
#
_symmetry.space_group_name_H-M   'P 1'
#
loop_
_entity.id
_entity.type
_entity.pdbx_description
1 polymer ?
#
loop_
_entity_poly.entity_id
_entity_poly.type
_entity_poly.pdbx_seq_one_letter_code
_entity_poly.pdbx_strand_id
1 'polypeptide(L)'
;GFYRSISVESNLAYKRRISEDTLIWWFKQGVSAQAVFHENKETLETGLQELSDWIGNDKFTIWSNGADFDIPMLAHAYTQHGIETPWKFWNSRCYRTYKNLPGAKDIRLPAIGVKHNALSDAYQQAQTVCAIHAELFGKKKAKV
;
A
#
# COMPACT_ATOMS: atom_id res chain seq x y z
N GLY A 1 -5.10 4.04 -10.87
CA GLY A 1 -4.84 3.81 -9.44
C GLY A 1 -6.04 4.21 -8.59
N PHE A 2 -6.07 3.72 -7.37
CA PHE A 2 -7.08 4.07 -6.37
C PHE A 2 -6.42 4.77 -5.19
N TYR A 3 -7.02 5.85 -4.71
CA TYR A 3 -6.58 6.60 -3.53
C TYR A 3 -7.79 7.21 -2.82
N ARG A 4 -7.83 7.09 -1.50
CA ARG A 4 -8.78 7.79 -0.63
C ARG A 4 -8.09 8.25 0.64
N SER A 5 -8.38 9.46 1.05
CA SER A 5 -8.00 9.98 2.36
C SER A 5 -9.11 9.65 3.36
N ILE A 6 -8.78 8.89 4.40
CA ILE A 6 -9.76 8.37 5.35
C ILE A 6 -9.80 9.24 6.61
N SER A 7 -10.99 9.56 7.08
CA SER A 7 -11.23 10.32 8.31
C SER A 7 -10.63 9.62 9.53
N VAL A 8 -9.87 10.36 10.32
CA VAL A 8 -9.36 9.90 11.61
C VAL A 8 -10.54 9.60 12.56
N GLU A 9 -11.57 10.45 12.56
CA GLU A 9 -12.76 10.28 13.39
C GLU A 9 -13.45 8.95 13.09
N SER A 10 -13.67 8.61 11.81
CA SER A 10 -14.27 7.33 11.43
C SER A 10 -13.43 6.13 11.87
N ASN A 11 -12.11 6.22 11.88
CA ASN A 11 -11.24 5.18 12.42
C ASN A 11 -11.38 5.03 13.93
N LEU A 12 -11.42 6.14 14.67
CA LEU A 12 -11.53 6.12 16.13
C LEU A 12 -12.89 5.57 16.60
N ALA A 13 -13.97 5.81 15.85
CA ALA A 13 -15.30 5.24 16.12
C ALA A 13 -15.28 3.70 16.19
N TYR A 14 -14.39 3.06 15.44
CA TYR A 14 -14.16 1.60 15.50
C TYR A 14 -13.03 1.18 16.46
N LYS A 15 -12.73 2.01 17.46
CA LYS A 15 -11.72 1.75 18.51
C LYS A 15 -10.31 1.52 17.97
N ARG A 16 -10.01 2.01 16.78
CA ARG A 16 -8.64 2.03 16.26
C ARG A 16 -7.83 3.08 17.00
N ARG A 17 -6.52 2.87 17.11
CA ARG A 17 -5.66 3.71 17.94
C ARG A 17 -4.72 4.55 17.09
N ILE A 18 -4.40 5.73 17.57
CA ILE A 18 -3.31 6.55 17.07
C ILE A 18 -2.07 6.23 17.93
N SER A 19 -0.97 5.86 17.29
CA SER A 19 0.32 5.70 17.95
C SER A 19 0.95 7.08 18.14
N GLU A 20 1.43 7.37 19.35
CA GLU A 20 2.17 8.60 19.66
C GLU A 20 3.41 8.74 18.76
N ASP A 21 4.19 7.66 18.62
CA ASP A 21 5.38 7.67 17.75
C ASP A 21 5.05 7.99 16.31
N THR A 22 3.95 7.45 15.79
CA THR A 22 3.47 7.71 14.43
C THR A 22 3.04 9.17 14.29
N LEU A 23 2.36 9.72 15.29
CA LEU A 23 1.95 11.13 15.29
C LEU A 23 3.16 12.07 15.31
N ILE A 24 4.13 11.81 16.19
CA ILE A 24 5.39 12.57 16.26
C ILE A 24 6.16 12.47 14.94
N TRP A 25 6.17 11.28 14.33
CA TRP A 25 6.80 11.06 13.03
C TRP A 25 6.16 11.94 11.95
N TRP A 26 4.82 12.04 11.90
CA TRP A 26 4.10 12.88 10.95
C TRP A 26 4.40 14.37 11.13
N PHE A 27 4.51 14.84 12.37
CA PHE A 27 4.90 16.24 12.64
C PHE A 27 6.30 16.60 12.11
N LYS A 28 7.16 15.62 11.94
CA LYS A 28 8.52 15.80 11.39
C LYS A 28 8.57 15.75 9.85
N GLN A 29 7.47 15.40 9.18
CA GLN A 29 7.44 15.35 7.73
C GLN A 29 7.30 16.75 7.12
N GLY A 30 7.72 16.90 5.85
CA GLY A 30 7.59 18.15 5.11
C GLY A 30 6.13 18.48 4.78
N VAL A 31 5.85 19.74 4.47
CA VAL A 31 4.52 20.27 4.17
C VAL A 31 3.80 19.47 3.09
N SER A 32 4.52 19.05 2.04
CA SER A 32 3.94 18.25 0.94
C SER A 32 3.40 16.89 1.41
N ALA A 33 4.05 16.25 2.38
CA ALA A 33 3.57 15.00 2.95
C ALA A 33 2.39 15.24 3.91
N GLN A 34 2.43 16.35 4.65
CA GLN A 34 1.37 16.73 5.58
C GLN A 34 0.10 17.21 4.88
N ALA A 35 0.14 17.53 3.58
CA ALA A 35 -1.02 17.94 2.80
C ALA A 35 -2.19 16.95 2.90
N VAL A 36 -1.92 15.67 3.13
CA VAL A 36 -2.94 14.63 3.37
C VAL A 36 -3.91 14.98 4.51
N PHE A 37 -3.48 15.76 5.51
CA PHE A 37 -4.35 16.17 6.62
C PHE A 37 -5.38 17.23 6.23
N HIS A 38 -5.20 17.89 5.10
CA HIS A 38 -6.08 18.95 4.56
C HIS A 38 -6.95 18.49 3.40
N GLU A 39 -6.79 17.24 2.95
CA GLU A 39 -7.62 16.66 1.89
C GLU A 39 -9.05 16.39 2.40
N ASN A 40 -9.99 16.32 1.46
CA ASN A 40 -11.33 15.80 1.74
C ASN A 40 -11.22 14.35 2.23
N LYS A 41 -11.99 14.05 3.27
CA LYS A 41 -11.95 12.75 3.95
C LYS A 41 -13.22 11.96 3.69
N GLU A 42 -13.03 10.69 3.36
CA GLU A 42 -14.10 9.70 3.34
C GLU A 42 -14.18 8.96 4.68
N THR A 43 -15.32 8.34 4.96
CA THR A 43 -15.41 7.42 6.09
C THR A 43 -14.62 6.16 5.79
N LEU A 44 -14.21 5.44 6.84
CA LEU A 44 -13.51 4.16 6.66
C LEU A 44 -14.39 3.15 5.89
N GLU A 45 -15.67 3.07 6.21
CA GLU A 45 -16.64 2.18 5.55
C GLU A 45 -16.75 2.48 4.05
N THR A 46 -16.96 3.76 3.69
CA THR A 46 -17.01 4.20 2.28
C THR A 46 -15.73 3.83 1.54
N GLY A 47 -14.57 4.12 2.14
CA GLY A 47 -13.28 3.80 1.52
C GLY A 47 -13.05 2.31 1.31
N LEU A 48 -13.52 1.46 2.24
CA LEU A 48 -13.45 0.00 2.09
C LEU A 48 -14.35 -0.51 0.98
N GLN A 49 -15.58 0.01 0.88
CA GLN A 49 -16.51 -0.39 -0.18
C GLN A 49 -15.99 0.02 -1.56
N GLU A 50 -15.56 1.27 -1.71
CA GLU A 50 -15.01 1.77 -2.97
C GLU A 50 -13.72 1.02 -3.37
N LEU A 51 -12.89 0.61 -2.40
CA LEU A 51 -11.74 -0.22 -2.68
C LEU A 51 -12.15 -1.60 -3.20
N SER A 52 -13.19 -2.20 -2.61
CA SER A 52 -13.74 -3.48 -3.07
C SER A 52 -14.28 -3.36 -4.50
N ASP A 53 -15.02 -2.31 -4.80
CA ASP A 53 -15.58 -2.05 -6.12
C ASP A 53 -14.48 -1.82 -7.17
N TRP A 54 -13.42 -1.09 -6.79
CA TRP A 54 -12.28 -0.85 -7.67
C TRP A 54 -11.46 -2.12 -7.94
N ILE A 55 -11.28 -2.97 -6.94
CA ILE A 55 -10.59 -4.27 -7.08
C ILE A 55 -11.43 -5.23 -7.94
N GLY A 56 -12.75 -5.24 -7.73
CA GLY A 56 -13.66 -6.14 -8.43
C GLY A 56 -13.42 -7.61 -8.10
N ASN A 57 -13.78 -8.47 -9.06
CA ASN A 57 -13.69 -9.93 -8.91
C ASN A 57 -12.46 -10.56 -9.59
N ASP A 58 -11.52 -9.76 -10.04
CA ASP A 58 -10.35 -10.25 -10.74
C ASP A 58 -9.40 -11.01 -9.83
N LYS A 59 -8.74 -12.02 -10.40
CA LYS A 59 -7.68 -12.76 -9.70
C LYS A 59 -6.38 -11.95 -9.73
N PHE A 60 -6.06 -11.29 -8.64
CA PHE A 60 -4.83 -10.52 -8.52
C PHE A 60 -4.08 -10.86 -7.23
N THR A 61 -2.85 -10.41 -7.14
CA THR A 61 -2.05 -10.47 -5.93
C THR A 61 -1.94 -9.09 -5.31
N ILE A 62 -2.17 -8.99 -4.01
CA ILE A 62 -2.01 -7.74 -3.26
C ILE A 62 -0.59 -7.67 -2.68
N TRP A 63 0.04 -6.53 -2.82
CA TRP A 63 1.39 -6.27 -2.34
C TRP A 63 1.37 -5.21 -1.25
N SER A 64 2.20 -5.38 -0.22
CA SER A 64 2.43 -4.37 0.81
C SER A 64 3.91 -4.26 1.18
N ASN A 65 4.30 -3.12 1.74
CA ASN A 65 5.67 -2.89 2.18
C ASN A 65 5.89 -3.42 3.61
N GLY A 66 5.74 -4.71 3.77
CA GLY A 66 5.77 -5.50 5.00
C GLY A 66 4.57 -6.43 5.02
N ALA A 67 4.80 -7.72 5.18
CA ALA A 67 3.75 -8.74 5.12
C ALA A 67 2.71 -8.61 6.26
N ASP A 68 3.14 -8.02 7.36
CA ASP A 68 2.47 -7.95 8.65
C ASP A 68 2.01 -6.53 9.02
N PHE A 69 1.93 -5.61 8.06
CA PHE A 69 1.55 -4.23 8.31
C PHE A 69 0.27 -3.81 7.55
N ASP A 70 0.39 -3.33 6.30
CA ASP A 70 -0.76 -2.75 5.58
C ASP A 70 -1.90 -3.75 5.36
N ILE A 71 -1.58 -4.97 4.89
CA ILE A 71 -2.60 -5.97 4.54
C ILE A 71 -3.37 -6.46 5.78
N PRO A 72 -2.74 -6.85 6.90
CA PRO A 72 -3.47 -7.22 8.11
C PRO A 72 -4.29 -6.08 8.71
N MET A 73 -3.76 -4.85 8.68
CA MET A 73 -4.50 -3.68 9.18
C MET A 73 -5.75 -3.42 8.35
N LEU A 74 -5.65 -3.58 7.03
CA LEU A 74 -6.76 -3.40 6.12
C LEU A 74 -7.77 -4.55 6.26
N ALA A 75 -7.32 -5.82 6.34
CA ALA A 75 -8.18 -6.97 6.57
C ALA A 75 -8.95 -6.87 7.89
N HIS A 76 -8.29 -6.38 8.96
CA HIS A 76 -8.96 -6.12 10.22
C HIS A 76 -10.05 -5.03 10.09
N ALA A 77 -9.81 -3.97 9.30
CA ALA A 77 -10.82 -2.96 9.04
C ALA A 77 -12.05 -3.54 8.33
N TYR A 78 -11.85 -4.38 7.32
CA TYR A 78 -12.92 -5.11 6.64
C TYR A 78 -13.74 -5.96 7.63
N THR A 79 -13.05 -6.74 8.47
CA THR A 79 -13.71 -7.58 9.50
C THR A 79 -14.53 -6.74 10.47
N GLN A 80 -14.02 -5.59 10.93
CA GLN A 80 -14.75 -4.70 11.84
C GLN A 80 -16.03 -4.13 11.22
N HIS A 81 -16.11 -4.00 9.90
CA HIS A 81 -17.30 -3.50 9.19
C HIS A 81 -18.19 -4.62 8.64
N GLY A 82 -17.86 -5.89 8.90
CA GLY A 82 -18.62 -7.03 8.37
C GLY A 82 -18.56 -7.16 6.85
N ILE A 83 -17.55 -6.57 6.21
CA ILE A 83 -17.33 -6.62 4.78
C ILE A 83 -16.29 -7.70 4.47
N GLU A 84 -16.54 -8.54 3.48
CA GLU A 84 -15.54 -9.53 3.03
C GLU A 84 -14.38 -8.84 2.30
N THR A 85 -13.13 -9.28 2.57
CA THR A 85 -11.97 -8.76 1.85
C THR A 85 -12.05 -9.13 0.37
N PRO A 86 -11.79 -8.21 -0.57
CA PRO A 86 -11.85 -8.50 -2.00
C PRO A 86 -10.65 -9.32 -2.51
N TRP A 87 -9.81 -9.82 -1.64
CA TRP A 87 -8.69 -10.72 -1.96
C TRP A 87 -8.69 -11.94 -1.04
N LYS A 88 -8.02 -13.00 -1.47
CA LYS A 88 -7.79 -14.19 -0.65
C LYS A 88 -6.44 -14.08 0.09
N PHE A 89 -6.34 -14.55 1.33
CA PHE A 89 -5.14 -14.39 2.15
C PHE A 89 -3.86 -14.93 1.50
N TRP A 90 -3.95 -15.99 0.69
CA TRP A 90 -2.82 -16.57 -0.04
C TRP A 90 -2.35 -15.73 -1.25
N ASN A 91 -3.09 -14.70 -1.62
CA ASN A 91 -2.72 -13.74 -2.68
C ASN A 91 -1.87 -12.58 -2.15
N SER A 92 -1.57 -12.56 -0.85
CA SER A 92 -0.75 -11.53 -0.23
C SER A 92 0.73 -11.72 -0.56
N ARG A 93 1.42 -10.63 -0.85
CA ARG A 93 2.85 -10.58 -1.20
C ARG A 93 3.54 -9.48 -0.41
N CYS A 94 4.83 -9.70 -0.09
CA CYS A 94 5.64 -8.73 0.64
C CYS A 94 6.66 -8.06 -0.29
N TYR A 95 6.45 -6.78 -0.56
CA TYR A 95 7.39 -5.98 -1.34
C TYR A 95 8.79 -5.94 -0.70
N ARG A 96 8.87 -5.77 0.62
CA ARG A 96 10.15 -5.69 1.34
C ARG A 96 10.96 -6.97 1.18
N THR A 97 10.33 -8.13 1.28
CA THR A 97 10.98 -9.42 1.04
C THR A 97 11.46 -9.53 -0.41
N TYR A 98 10.61 -9.18 -1.37
CA TYR A 98 10.92 -9.28 -2.79
C TYR A 98 12.08 -8.36 -3.20
N LYS A 99 12.08 -7.13 -2.72
CA LYS A 99 13.15 -6.14 -2.95
C LYS A 99 14.50 -6.57 -2.37
N ASN A 100 14.51 -7.43 -1.35
CA ASN A 100 15.73 -7.91 -0.71
C ASN A 100 16.26 -9.25 -1.24
N LEU A 101 15.63 -9.78 -2.31
CA LEU A 101 16.17 -10.98 -2.97
C LEU A 101 17.58 -10.74 -3.51
N PRO A 102 18.43 -11.78 -3.57
CA PRO A 102 19.71 -11.70 -4.26
C PRO A 102 19.51 -11.20 -5.71
N GLY A 103 20.32 -10.21 -6.12
CA GLY A 103 20.20 -9.57 -7.44
C GLY A 103 19.14 -8.46 -7.54
N ALA A 104 18.22 -8.34 -6.57
CA ALA A 104 17.21 -7.27 -6.57
C ALA A 104 17.68 -5.99 -5.88
N LYS A 105 18.64 -6.07 -4.96
CA LYS A 105 19.03 -4.96 -4.07
C LYS A 105 19.60 -3.74 -4.81
N ASP A 106 20.19 -3.94 -5.99
CA ASP A 106 20.84 -2.89 -6.75
C ASP A 106 19.90 -2.20 -7.75
N ILE A 107 18.68 -2.75 -7.90
CA ILE A 107 17.68 -2.15 -8.78
C ILE A 107 17.13 -0.90 -8.10
N ARG A 108 17.42 0.25 -8.71
CA ARG A 108 16.96 1.57 -8.26
C ARG A 108 16.20 2.25 -9.39
N LEU A 109 15.00 2.72 -9.08
CA LEU A 109 14.20 3.52 -10.00
C LEU A 109 14.13 4.97 -9.50
N PRO A 110 13.99 5.94 -10.40
CA PRO A 110 13.73 7.33 -10.02
C PRO A 110 12.52 7.42 -9.09
N ALA A 111 12.55 8.38 -8.15
CA ALA A 111 11.42 8.63 -7.26
C ALA A 111 10.21 9.13 -8.05
N ILE A 112 9.02 8.71 -7.65
CA ILE A 112 7.75 9.09 -8.28
C ILE A 112 6.93 9.91 -7.28
N GLY A 113 6.49 11.09 -7.72
CA GLY A 113 5.57 11.93 -6.96
C GLY A 113 6.09 12.37 -5.60
N VAL A 114 5.20 12.49 -4.63
CA VAL A 114 5.50 12.97 -3.28
C VAL A 114 5.76 11.80 -2.35
N LYS A 115 6.90 11.81 -1.69
CA LYS A 115 7.25 10.80 -0.69
C LYS A 115 6.23 10.82 0.47
N HIS A 116 5.85 9.64 0.95
CA HIS A 116 4.81 9.43 1.96
C HIS A 116 3.38 9.79 1.51
N ASN A 117 3.17 10.07 0.22
CA ASN A 117 1.85 9.98 -0.38
C ASN A 117 1.58 8.53 -0.78
N ALA A 118 0.51 7.94 -0.26
CA ALA A 118 0.24 6.50 -0.41
C ALA A 118 0.14 6.04 -1.86
N LEU A 119 -0.44 6.86 -2.75
CA LEU A 119 -0.54 6.53 -4.17
C LEU A 119 0.82 6.58 -4.87
N SER A 120 1.62 7.61 -4.59
CA SER A 120 2.98 7.73 -5.14
C SER A 120 3.86 6.56 -4.69
N ASP A 121 3.81 6.21 -3.41
CA ASP A 121 4.55 5.10 -2.85
C ASP A 121 4.10 3.76 -3.45
N ALA A 122 2.80 3.56 -3.67
CA ALA A 122 2.26 2.36 -4.30
C ALA A 122 2.73 2.22 -5.77
N TYR A 123 2.71 3.30 -6.54
CA TYR A 123 3.25 3.30 -7.91
C TYR A 123 4.74 2.98 -7.94
N GLN A 124 5.52 3.60 -7.06
CA GLN A 124 6.95 3.34 -6.94
C GLN A 124 7.23 1.86 -6.63
N GLN A 125 6.49 1.28 -5.71
CA GLN A 125 6.62 -0.12 -5.33
C GLN A 125 6.22 -1.05 -6.49
N ALA A 126 5.12 -0.79 -7.16
CA ALA A 126 4.66 -1.58 -8.29
C ALA A 126 5.68 -1.59 -9.44
N GLN A 127 6.21 -0.42 -9.82
CA GLN A 127 7.25 -0.34 -10.84
C GLN A 127 8.53 -1.08 -10.43
N THR A 128 8.92 -0.97 -9.15
CA THR A 128 10.08 -1.68 -8.63
C THR A 128 9.88 -3.21 -8.69
N VAL A 129 8.69 -3.71 -8.34
CA VAL A 129 8.36 -5.14 -8.47
C VAL A 129 8.49 -5.60 -9.92
N CYS A 130 7.96 -4.83 -10.87
CA CYS A 130 8.05 -5.14 -12.31
C CYS A 130 9.51 -5.17 -12.79
N ALA A 131 10.32 -4.19 -12.38
CA ALA A 131 11.74 -4.13 -12.74
C ALA A 131 12.53 -5.31 -12.17
N ILE A 132 12.31 -5.64 -10.90
CA ILE A 132 12.93 -6.82 -10.27
C ILE A 132 12.53 -8.10 -10.99
N HIS A 133 11.24 -8.24 -11.31
CA HIS A 133 10.76 -9.41 -12.03
C HIS A 133 11.40 -9.56 -13.41
N ALA A 134 11.50 -8.46 -14.16
CA ALA A 134 12.14 -8.45 -15.46
C ALA A 134 13.63 -8.83 -15.38
N GLU A 135 14.35 -8.33 -14.38
CA GLU A 135 15.77 -8.61 -14.20
C GLU A 135 16.03 -10.06 -13.77
N LEU A 136 15.29 -10.55 -12.78
CA LEU A 136 15.53 -11.88 -12.21
C LEU A 136 14.94 -13.02 -13.02
N PHE A 137 13.80 -12.80 -13.70
CA PHE A 137 13.02 -13.85 -14.37
C PHE A 137 12.73 -13.54 -15.85
N GLY A 138 13.08 -12.34 -16.34
CA GLY A 138 13.00 -12.02 -17.76
C GLY A 138 13.88 -12.98 -18.57
N LYS A 139 13.41 -13.44 -19.74
CA LYS A 139 14.21 -14.28 -20.62
C LYS A 139 15.51 -13.56 -20.93
N LYS A 140 16.64 -14.03 -20.40
CA LYS A 140 17.96 -13.61 -20.90
C LYS A 140 17.97 -13.93 -22.38
N LYS A 141 18.06 -12.90 -23.25
CA LYS A 141 18.36 -13.11 -24.67
C LYS A 141 19.63 -13.96 -24.70
N ALA A 142 19.55 -15.15 -25.24
CA ALA A 142 20.73 -15.98 -25.43
C ALA A 142 21.76 -15.11 -26.18
N LYS A 143 22.92 -14.91 -25.59
CA LYS A 143 24.06 -14.34 -26.34
C LYS A 143 24.40 -15.37 -27.39
N VAL A 144 24.04 -15.08 -28.64
CA VAL A 144 24.55 -15.77 -29.82
C VAL A 144 25.96 -15.31 -30.04
#